data_417775ef34a95b3bbc2bcb7ffb677bcb
#
_entry.id   417775ef34a95b3bbc2bcb7ffb677bcb
#
_cell.length_a   1.000
_cell.length_b   1.000
_cell.length_c   1.000
_cell.angle_alpha   90.00
_cell.angle_beta   90.00
_cell.angle_gamma   90.00
#
_symmetry.space_group_name_H-M   'P 1'
#
loop_
_entity.id
_entity.type
_entity.pdbx_description
1 polymer ?
#
loop_
_entity_poly.entity_id
_entity_poly.type
_entity_poly.pdbx_seq_one_letter_code
_entity_poly.pdbx_strand_id
1 'polypeptide(L)'
;MRGIYNSVTDLRRQVFTAIASMAYDDNTDYSKRMEEIPYEILPGTKAKYRESIFLERAIIGERLRLGMGLPVRDITEYTNISDGIEESTIAKKYYDDPLINIIKFACNACPEKKVFVTNACQGCLSHQCTEDRKSVGRERVCPKV
;
A
#
# COMPACT_ATOMS: atom_id res chain seq x y z
N MET A 1 -5.93 21.83 2.69
CA MET A 1 -6.64 21.04 1.68
C MET A 1 -7.58 20.06 2.36
N ARG A 2 -8.87 20.18 2.19
CA ARG A 2 -9.80 19.12 2.61
C ARG A 2 -9.65 18.01 1.58
N GLY A 3 -9.03 16.88 1.98
CA GLY A 3 -8.83 15.76 1.08
C GLY A 3 -10.15 15.20 0.56
N ILE A 4 -10.16 14.79 -0.69
CA ILE A 4 -11.30 14.07 -1.27
C ILE A 4 -11.46 12.77 -0.49
N TYR A 5 -12.66 12.53 0.04
CA TYR A 5 -13.00 11.27 0.70
C TYR A 5 -13.00 10.15 -0.35
N ASN A 6 -12.19 9.15 -0.15
CA ASN A 6 -12.07 8.01 -1.04
C ASN A 6 -11.95 6.70 -0.23
N SER A 7 -11.97 5.58 -0.92
CA SER A 7 -11.86 4.25 -0.30
C SER A 7 -10.62 4.05 0.58
N VAL A 8 -9.50 4.68 0.20
CA VAL A 8 -8.27 4.64 1.00
C VAL A 8 -8.43 5.43 2.30
N THR A 9 -9.13 6.56 2.25
CA THR A 9 -9.43 7.36 3.43
C THR A 9 -10.33 6.59 4.40
N ASP A 10 -11.34 5.88 3.86
CA ASP A 10 -12.22 5.03 4.65
C ASP A 10 -11.45 3.89 5.32
N LEU A 11 -10.62 3.20 4.57
CA LEU A 11 -9.77 2.12 5.09
C LEU A 11 -8.85 2.62 6.22
N ARG A 12 -8.21 3.78 6.05
CA ARG A 12 -7.38 4.40 7.09
C ARG A 12 -8.19 4.70 8.35
N ARG A 13 -9.39 5.23 8.18
CA ARG A 13 -10.28 5.50 9.31
C ARG A 13 -10.63 4.24 10.08
N GLN A 14 -10.96 3.15 9.40
CA GLN A 14 -11.25 1.86 10.04
C GLN A 14 -10.04 1.34 10.82
N VAL A 15 -8.83 1.41 10.24
CA VAL A 15 -7.59 1.02 10.92
C VAL A 15 -7.36 1.84 12.18
N PHE A 16 -7.46 3.17 12.11
CA PHE A 16 -7.27 4.02 13.30
C PHE A 16 -8.37 3.82 14.34
N THR A 17 -9.60 3.55 13.93
CA THR A 17 -10.68 3.21 14.87
C THR A 17 -10.38 1.91 15.60
N ALA A 18 -9.87 0.89 14.90
CA ALA A 18 -9.48 -0.37 15.51
C ALA A 18 -8.32 -0.20 16.52
N ILE A 19 -7.30 0.59 16.17
CA ILE A 19 -6.19 0.93 17.07
C ILE A 19 -6.70 1.65 18.32
N ALA A 20 -7.57 2.65 18.15
CA ALA A 20 -8.15 3.36 19.28
C ALA A 20 -8.97 2.42 20.19
N SER A 21 -9.78 1.54 19.60
CA SER A 21 -10.55 0.55 20.34
C SER A 21 -9.64 -0.37 21.18
N MET A 22 -8.54 -0.84 20.60
CA MET A 22 -7.56 -1.64 21.38
C MET A 22 -6.93 -0.86 22.52
N ALA A 23 -6.61 0.41 22.29
CA ALA A 23 -5.96 1.25 23.31
C ALA A 23 -6.86 1.55 24.53
N TYR A 24 -8.17 1.48 24.38
CA TYR A 24 -9.16 1.71 25.44
C TYR A 24 -9.61 0.42 26.13
N ASP A 25 -9.18 -0.74 25.67
CA ASP A 25 -9.56 -2.03 26.23
C ASP A 25 -8.39 -2.61 27.05
N ASP A 26 -8.46 -2.47 28.37
CA ASP A 26 -7.41 -2.88 29.31
C ASP A 26 -7.14 -4.41 29.32
N ASN A 27 -8.07 -5.21 28.80
CA ASN A 27 -7.97 -6.67 28.78
C ASN A 27 -7.59 -7.25 27.41
N THR A 28 -7.23 -6.40 26.43
CA THR A 28 -6.95 -6.86 25.09
C THR A 28 -5.58 -7.52 24.99
N ASP A 29 -5.53 -8.73 24.48
CA ASP A 29 -4.32 -9.34 23.96
C ASP A 29 -3.95 -8.68 22.62
N TYR A 30 -3.07 -7.69 22.68
CA TYR A 30 -2.65 -6.92 21.50
C TYR A 30 -2.08 -7.81 20.39
N SER A 31 -1.31 -8.85 20.76
CA SER A 31 -0.71 -9.75 19.80
C SER A 31 -1.77 -10.45 18.95
N LYS A 32 -2.72 -11.08 19.61
CA LYS A 32 -3.81 -11.78 18.93
C LYS A 32 -4.70 -10.82 18.15
N ARG A 33 -5.04 -9.70 18.77
CA ARG A 33 -5.97 -8.72 18.17
C ARG A 33 -5.42 -8.10 16.89
N MET A 34 -4.14 -7.78 16.85
CA MET A 34 -3.50 -7.23 15.65
C MET A 34 -3.55 -8.18 14.46
N GLU A 35 -3.45 -9.48 14.69
CA GLU A 35 -3.54 -10.49 13.62
C GLU A 35 -4.98 -10.65 13.08
N GLU A 36 -6.00 -10.42 13.91
CA GLU A 36 -7.41 -10.56 13.54
C GLU A 36 -7.97 -9.36 12.77
N ILE A 37 -7.57 -8.13 13.11
CA ILE A 37 -8.09 -6.88 12.54
C ILE A 37 -8.10 -6.84 11.01
N PRO A 38 -7.06 -7.26 10.26
CA PRO A 38 -7.11 -7.27 8.81
C PRO A 38 -8.25 -8.10 8.22
N TYR A 39 -8.64 -9.16 8.91
CA TYR A 39 -9.74 -10.04 8.49
C TYR A 39 -11.11 -9.47 8.86
N GLU A 40 -11.20 -8.71 9.93
CA GLU A 40 -12.43 -8.00 10.32
C GLU A 40 -12.73 -6.82 9.39
N ILE A 41 -11.72 -6.03 9.04
CA ILE A 41 -11.85 -4.88 8.14
C ILE A 41 -12.18 -5.34 6.72
N LEU A 42 -11.55 -6.43 6.27
CA LEU A 42 -11.76 -7.03 4.95
C LEU A 42 -12.19 -8.49 5.08
N PRO A 43 -13.47 -8.74 5.42
CA PRO A 43 -13.99 -10.10 5.45
C PRO A 43 -14.18 -10.67 4.04
N GLY A 44 -14.17 -12.00 3.94
CA GLY A 44 -14.42 -12.70 2.67
C GLY A 44 -13.19 -12.91 1.82
N THR A 45 -13.39 -13.23 0.55
CA THR A 45 -12.33 -13.68 -0.37
C THR A 45 -12.09 -12.73 -1.55
N LYS A 46 -12.97 -11.75 -1.76
CA LYS A 46 -12.89 -10.83 -2.90
C LYS A 46 -12.14 -9.57 -2.52
N ALA A 47 -11.14 -9.21 -3.31
CA ALA A 47 -10.46 -7.93 -3.22
C ALA A 47 -11.40 -6.77 -3.59
N LYS A 48 -11.24 -5.62 -2.94
CA LYS A 48 -12.05 -4.42 -3.16
C LYS A 48 -11.27 -3.28 -3.83
N TYR A 49 -9.97 -3.19 -3.54
CA TYR A 49 -9.15 -2.03 -3.90
C TYR A 49 -7.87 -2.42 -4.66
N ARG A 50 -7.47 -3.69 -4.59
CA ARG A 50 -6.25 -4.22 -5.18
C ARG A 50 -6.55 -5.53 -5.92
N GLU A 51 -5.55 -6.09 -6.55
CA GLU A 51 -5.65 -7.33 -7.31
C GLU A 51 -5.90 -8.56 -6.43
N SER A 52 -5.50 -8.49 -5.16
CA SER A 52 -5.58 -9.61 -4.23
C SER A 52 -6.02 -9.17 -2.84
N ILE A 53 -6.92 -9.95 -2.24
CA ILE A 53 -7.35 -9.76 -0.84
C ILE A 53 -6.18 -9.95 0.15
N PHE A 54 -5.22 -10.82 -0.19
CA PHE A 54 -4.03 -11.02 0.63
C PHE A 54 -3.17 -9.76 0.69
N LEU A 55 -2.99 -9.09 -0.47
CA LEU A 55 -2.27 -7.83 -0.56
C LEU A 55 -2.99 -6.72 0.24
N GLU A 56 -4.31 -6.65 0.14
CA GLU A 56 -5.10 -5.68 0.90
C GLU A 56 -4.97 -5.88 2.40
N ARG A 57 -5.06 -7.12 2.89
CA ARG A 57 -4.86 -7.45 4.31
C ARG A 57 -3.43 -7.16 4.76
N ALA A 58 -2.42 -7.47 3.94
CA ALA A 58 -1.04 -7.13 4.23
C ALA A 58 -0.85 -5.61 4.38
N ILE A 59 -1.46 -4.80 3.51
CA ILE A 59 -1.43 -3.33 3.61
C ILE A 59 -2.08 -2.84 4.91
N ILE A 60 -3.18 -3.46 5.34
CA ILE A 60 -3.81 -3.14 6.62
C ILE A 60 -2.88 -3.49 7.78
N GLY A 61 -2.26 -4.67 7.75
CA GLY A 61 -1.30 -5.08 8.77
C GLY A 61 -0.15 -4.10 8.93
N GLU A 62 0.45 -3.64 7.83
CA GLU A 62 1.52 -2.62 7.90
C GLU A 62 1.00 -1.27 8.43
N ARG A 63 -0.21 -0.88 8.09
CA ARG A 63 -0.83 0.34 8.63
C ARG A 63 -1.12 0.24 10.12
N LEU A 64 -1.52 -0.94 10.60
CA LEU A 64 -1.68 -1.21 12.03
C LEU A 64 -0.34 -1.05 12.74
N ARG A 65 0.72 -1.69 12.24
CA ARG A 65 2.07 -1.56 12.80
C ARG A 65 2.51 -0.11 12.89
N LEU A 66 2.43 0.63 11.79
CA LEU A 66 2.79 2.05 11.76
C LEU A 66 1.93 2.89 12.71
N GLY A 67 0.63 2.60 12.79
CA GLY A 67 -0.27 3.28 13.73
C GLY A 67 0.01 2.98 15.19
N MET A 68 0.57 1.80 15.49
CA MET A 68 1.05 1.41 16.82
C MET A 68 2.50 1.86 17.11
N GLY A 69 3.13 2.58 16.16
CA GLY A 69 4.51 3.04 16.30
C GLY A 69 5.57 1.97 15.99
N LEU A 70 5.19 0.85 15.40
CA LEU A 70 6.12 -0.19 14.97
C LEU A 70 6.67 0.12 13.56
N PRO A 71 7.90 -0.30 13.24
CA PRO A 71 8.43 -0.19 11.88
C PRO A 71 7.70 -1.11 10.92
N VAL A 72 7.76 -0.80 9.62
CA VAL A 72 7.31 -1.70 8.54
C VAL A 72 8.14 -2.98 8.59
N ARG A 73 7.49 -4.13 8.37
CA ARG A 73 8.17 -5.44 8.35
C ARG A 73 9.17 -5.53 7.20
N ASP A 74 10.25 -6.25 7.43
CA ASP A 74 11.13 -6.63 6.33
C ASP A 74 10.44 -7.67 5.44
N ILE A 75 10.50 -7.47 4.14
CA ILE A 75 9.91 -8.39 3.16
C ILE A 75 10.72 -9.67 2.97
N THR A 76 11.93 -9.72 3.48
CA THR A 76 12.86 -10.87 3.37
C THR A 76 12.76 -11.83 4.55
N GLU A 77 12.13 -11.37 5.66
CA GLU A 77 12.02 -12.15 6.89
C GLU A 77 10.55 -12.39 7.25
N TYR A 78 10.28 -13.58 7.78
CA TYR A 78 8.97 -13.88 8.33
C TYR A 78 8.80 -13.14 9.66
N THR A 79 7.78 -12.29 9.75
CA THR A 79 7.47 -11.47 10.91
C THR A 79 5.95 -11.38 11.08
N ASN A 80 5.44 -11.59 12.29
CA ASN A 80 4.03 -11.37 12.60
C ASN A 80 3.70 -9.87 12.59
N ILE A 81 2.42 -9.55 12.46
CA ILE A 81 1.97 -8.14 12.52
C ILE A 81 2.24 -7.56 13.91
N SER A 82 2.16 -8.38 14.95
CA SER A 82 2.31 -8.00 16.35
C SER A 82 3.76 -7.96 16.86
N ASP A 83 4.73 -8.47 16.10
CA ASP A 83 6.11 -8.53 16.56
C ASP A 83 6.66 -7.15 16.93
N GLY A 84 7.21 -7.04 18.15
CA GLY A 84 7.74 -5.79 18.70
C GLY A 84 6.69 -4.91 19.39
N ILE A 85 5.46 -5.39 19.60
CA ILE A 85 4.38 -4.59 20.23
C ILE A 85 4.72 -4.19 21.66
N GLU A 86 5.44 -5.03 22.39
CA GLU A 86 5.88 -4.74 23.76
C GLU A 86 6.79 -3.51 23.82
N GLU A 87 7.59 -3.28 22.77
CA GLU A 87 8.46 -2.13 22.67
C GLU A 87 7.72 -0.85 22.26
N SER A 88 6.52 -0.97 21.69
CA SER A 88 5.75 0.18 21.17
C SER A 88 5.18 1.06 22.28
N THR A 89 5.04 0.56 23.49
CA THR A 89 4.47 1.27 24.65
C THR A 89 5.48 2.16 25.39
N ILE A 90 6.72 2.19 24.93
CA ILE A 90 7.78 2.94 25.61
C ILE A 90 7.63 4.44 25.36
N ALA A 91 7.57 5.23 26.44
CA ALA A 91 7.41 6.68 26.42
C ALA A 91 8.48 7.44 25.59
N LYS A 92 9.64 6.86 25.34
CA LYS A 92 10.70 7.43 24.50
C LYS A 92 10.28 7.71 23.06
N LYS A 93 9.29 6.96 22.51
CA LYS A 93 8.79 7.18 21.14
C LYS A 93 8.06 8.51 20.95
N TYR A 94 7.60 9.15 22.02
CA TYR A 94 6.99 10.49 21.94
C TYR A 94 7.97 11.58 21.53
N TYR A 95 9.27 11.33 21.67
CA TYR A 95 10.33 12.31 21.41
C TYR A 95 11.15 11.97 20.15
N ASP A 96 10.80 10.92 19.45
CA ASP A 96 11.42 10.58 18.19
C ASP A 96 10.99 11.58 17.10
N ASP A 97 11.93 11.96 16.24
CA ASP A 97 11.62 12.78 15.09
C ASP A 97 10.55 12.10 14.22
N PRO A 98 9.64 12.88 13.60
CA PRO A 98 8.61 12.34 12.76
C PRO A 98 9.23 11.58 11.59
N LEU A 99 9.12 10.25 11.61
CA LEU A 99 9.58 9.38 10.55
C LEU A 99 8.52 9.23 9.46
N ILE A 100 8.93 9.42 8.22
CA ILE A 100 8.11 9.10 7.07
C ILE A 100 8.38 7.64 6.69
N ASN A 101 7.41 6.78 6.93
CA ASN A 101 7.46 5.38 6.52
C ASN A 101 6.64 5.15 5.26
N ILE A 102 7.18 4.37 4.33
CA ILE A 102 6.53 4.04 3.06
C ILE A 102 6.26 2.55 3.02
N ILE A 103 4.99 2.18 2.96
CA ILE A 103 4.59 0.80 2.66
C ILE A 103 4.73 0.62 1.14
N LYS A 104 5.85 0.05 0.71
CA LYS A 104 6.21 -0.06 -0.72
C LYS A 104 5.14 -0.76 -1.55
N PHE A 105 4.60 -1.87 -1.08
CA PHE A 105 3.56 -2.63 -1.78
C PHE A 105 2.15 -2.01 -1.70
N ALA A 106 1.95 -0.97 -0.89
CA ALA A 106 0.73 -0.16 -0.90
C ALA A 106 0.77 0.96 -1.94
N CYS A 107 1.94 1.25 -2.51
CA CYS A 107 2.07 2.21 -3.59
C CYS A 107 1.40 1.66 -4.85
N ASN A 108 0.62 2.51 -5.53
CA ASN A 108 0.00 2.14 -6.81
C ASN A 108 1.01 2.11 -7.97
N ALA A 109 2.30 2.18 -7.71
CA ALA A 109 3.38 2.38 -8.67
C ALA A 109 2.96 3.40 -9.75
N CYS A 110 3.58 4.55 -9.80
CA CYS A 110 3.37 5.45 -10.92
C CYS A 110 3.54 4.61 -12.18
N PRO A 111 2.57 4.59 -13.10
CA PRO A 111 2.76 3.85 -14.34
C PRO A 111 4.09 4.30 -14.91
N GLU A 112 5.00 3.37 -15.15
CA GLU A 112 6.16 3.67 -15.97
C GLU A 112 5.59 4.41 -17.17
N LYS A 113 6.17 5.55 -17.52
CA LYS A 113 5.72 6.34 -18.68
C LYS A 113 5.90 5.49 -19.93
N LYS A 114 5.02 4.53 -20.14
CA LYS A 114 4.95 3.70 -21.33
C LYS A 114 4.06 4.42 -22.31
N VAL A 115 4.67 4.92 -23.38
CA VAL A 115 3.93 5.46 -24.51
C VAL A 115 3.62 4.29 -25.41
N PHE A 116 2.33 4.08 -25.70
CA PHE A 116 1.89 3.03 -26.62
C PHE A 116 1.39 3.66 -27.91
N VAL A 117 1.78 3.07 -29.03
CA VAL A 117 1.20 3.41 -30.33
C VAL A 117 -0.13 2.65 -30.47
N THR A 118 -1.23 3.39 -30.51
CA THR A 118 -2.58 2.82 -30.62
C THR A 118 -2.91 2.47 -32.09
N ASN A 119 -3.99 1.72 -32.29
CA ASN A 119 -4.52 1.40 -33.64
C ASN A 119 -4.96 2.64 -34.42
N ALA A 120 -5.09 3.79 -33.76
CA ALA A 120 -5.37 5.08 -34.39
C ALA A 120 -4.13 5.73 -35.04
N CYS A 121 -2.96 5.09 -34.97
CA CYS A 121 -1.75 5.59 -35.62
C CYS A 121 -1.92 5.72 -37.12
N GLN A 122 -1.72 6.93 -37.65
CA GLN A 122 -1.89 7.24 -39.09
C GLN A 122 -0.65 6.92 -39.94
N GLY A 123 0.45 6.41 -39.33
CA GLY A 123 1.67 6.08 -40.08
C GLY A 123 2.30 7.32 -40.70
N CYS A 124 2.55 8.39 -39.91
CA CYS A 124 3.13 9.63 -40.43
C CYS A 124 4.55 9.41 -41.00
N LEU A 125 4.93 10.21 -41.99
CA LEU A 125 6.24 10.10 -42.65
C LEU A 125 7.44 10.45 -41.74
N SER A 126 7.20 11.19 -40.64
CA SER A 126 8.29 11.62 -39.74
C SER A 126 8.82 10.52 -38.85
N HIS A 127 8.08 9.45 -38.61
CA HIS A 127 8.43 8.28 -37.82
C HIS A 127 9.17 8.57 -36.47
N GLN A 128 9.03 9.79 -35.93
CA GLN A 128 9.74 10.21 -34.71
C GLN A 128 9.48 9.27 -33.51
N CYS A 129 8.29 8.68 -33.43
CA CYS A 129 7.95 7.71 -32.41
C CYS A 129 8.75 6.40 -32.49
N THR A 130 9.36 6.09 -33.64
CA THR A 130 10.20 4.89 -33.82
C THR A 130 11.67 5.17 -33.58
N GLU A 131 12.11 6.43 -33.75
CA GLU A 131 13.49 6.85 -33.51
C GLU A 131 13.79 6.97 -32.01
N ASP A 132 12.79 7.36 -31.21
CA ASP A 132 12.88 7.52 -29.77
C ASP A 132 12.62 6.18 -29.03
N ARG A 133 13.44 5.18 -29.36
CA ARG A 133 13.35 3.82 -28.75
C ARG A 133 13.44 3.78 -27.22
N LYS A 134 13.80 4.88 -26.59
CA LYS A 134 13.84 5.00 -25.11
C LYS A 134 12.50 5.35 -24.50
N SER A 135 11.58 5.91 -25.29
CA SER A 135 10.27 6.36 -24.83
C SER A 135 9.13 5.39 -25.19
N VAL A 136 9.33 4.53 -26.18
CA VAL A 136 8.33 3.52 -26.59
C VAL A 136 8.77 2.16 -26.07
N GLY A 137 7.97 1.57 -25.17
CA GLY A 137 8.22 0.23 -24.63
C GLY A 137 8.46 -0.78 -25.76
N ARG A 138 9.43 -1.66 -25.55
CA ARG A 138 10.06 -2.57 -26.53
C ARG A 138 9.14 -3.47 -27.37
N GLU A 139 7.84 -3.45 -27.19
CA GLU A 139 6.99 -4.53 -27.72
C GLU A 139 6.02 -4.18 -28.85
N ARG A 140 5.97 -2.95 -29.35
CA ARG A 140 5.16 -2.71 -30.56
C ARG A 140 5.82 -1.69 -31.46
N VAL A 141 6.54 -2.21 -32.43
CA VAL A 141 6.88 -1.50 -33.68
C VAL A 141 5.56 -1.13 -34.38
N CYS A 142 5.50 0.06 -34.94
CA CYS A 142 4.37 0.50 -35.77
C CYS A 142 3.98 -0.61 -36.75
N PRO A 143 2.76 -1.13 -36.76
CA PRO A 143 2.38 -2.27 -37.59
C PRO A 143 2.30 -1.96 -39.11
N LYS A 144 2.73 -0.78 -39.51
CA LYS A 144 2.69 -0.31 -40.92
C LYS A 144 4.07 -0.01 -41.51
N VAL A 145 5.14 -0.58 -40.94
CA VAL A 145 6.46 -0.59 -41.62
C VAL A 145 6.79 -2.00 -42.02
#